data_1c9b1fad1e63b320996c390ae44e52e8
#
_entry.id   1c9b1fad1e63b320996c390ae44e52e8
#
_cell.length_a   1.000
_cell.length_b   1.000
_cell.length_c   1.000
_cell.angle_alpha   90.00
_cell.angle_beta   90.00
_cell.angle_gamma   90.00
#
_symmetry.space_group_name_H-M   'P 1'
#
loop_
_entity.id
_entity.type
_entity.pdbx_description
1 polymer ?
#
loop_
_entity_poly.entity_id
_entity_poly.type
_entity_poly.pdbx_seq_one_letter_code
_entity_poly.pdbx_strand_id
1 'polypeptide(L)'
;MKALLAAALVFSVCSLPGTAPALADPDTGVSSPSYSPPFIDHTEWAQWRRQNLTSLRGYPTPSGRVAARQPGTAAAADEAWAEVLAASPDADIAGMRAQFICHWQFAEIVEPGKTSWNLEPWRPVVDDSQMVTSHCNPGGSEEPF
;
A
#
# COMPACT_ATOMS: atom_id res chain seq x y z
N MET A 1 21.19 -64.35 66.86
CA MET A 1 21.69 -63.33 65.94
C MET A 1 20.50 -63.04 65.01
N LYS A 2 19.96 -61.86 65.16
CA LYS A 2 18.63 -61.51 64.62
C LYS A 2 18.80 -60.86 63.27
N ALA A 3 18.22 -61.40 62.19
CA ALA A 3 18.11 -60.83 60.89
C ALA A 3 16.87 -59.92 60.83
N LEU A 4 17.07 -58.65 60.43
CA LEU A 4 16.01 -57.66 60.16
C LEU A 4 15.75 -57.62 58.68
N LEU A 5 14.53 -58.03 58.30
CA LEU A 5 14.03 -57.82 56.94
C LEU A 5 13.51 -56.37 56.81
N ALA A 6 14.04 -55.60 55.89
CA ALA A 6 13.48 -54.32 55.50
C ALA A 6 12.61 -54.50 54.23
N ALA A 7 11.31 -54.23 54.36
CA ALA A 7 10.38 -54.23 53.25
C ALA A 7 10.40 -52.87 52.58
N ALA A 8 10.74 -52.84 51.27
CA ALA A 8 10.67 -51.68 50.46
C ALA A 8 9.26 -51.54 49.86
N LEU A 9 8.55 -50.47 50.20
CA LEU A 9 7.28 -50.08 49.61
C LEU A 9 7.56 -49.30 48.36
N VAL A 10 7.21 -49.84 47.19
CA VAL A 10 7.26 -49.18 45.90
C VAL A 10 5.97 -48.39 45.72
N PHE A 11 6.02 -47.07 45.80
CA PHE A 11 4.92 -46.21 45.41
C PHE A 11 4.94 -46.00 43.89
N SER A 12 3.96 -46.60 43.22
CA SER A 12 3.70 -46.37 41.81
C SER A 12 2.95 -45.05 41.64
N VAL A 13 3.63 -44.02 41.15
CA VAL A 13 3.00 -42.73 40.83
C VAL A 13 2.39 -42.84 39.41
N CYS A 14 1.05 -42.96 39.37
CA CYS A 14 0.30 -42.85 38.12
C CYS A 14 0.32 -41.37 37.63
N SER A 15 1.16 -41.05 36.65
CA SER A 15 1.13 -39.78 35.96
C SER A 15 0.00 -39.79 34.94
N LEU A 16 -1.06 -39.02 35.20
CA LEU A 16 -2.11 -38.74 34.23
C LEU A 16 -1.57 -37.71 33.20
N PRO A 17 -1.69 -37.91 31.89
CA PRO A 17 -1.41 -36.89 30.94
C PRO A 17 -2.49 -35.79 31.00
N GLY A 18 -2.15 -34.67 31.58
CA GLY A 18 -2.98 -33.47 31.51
C GLY A 18 -3.03 -32.96 30.07
N THR A 19 -4.16 -33.14 29.40
CA THR A 19 -4.46 -32.43 28.14
C THR A 19 -4.75 -30.98 28.51
N ALA A 20 -3.78 -30.11 28.27
CA ALA A 20 -4.01 -28.66 28.26
C ALA A 20 -5.04 -28.34 27.17
N PRO A 21 -6.08 -27.55 27.44
CA PRO A 21 -6.93 -27.04 26.38
C PRO A 21 -6.07 -26.12 25.50
N ALA A 22 -5.99 -26.45 24.22
CA ALA A 22 -5.47 -25.53 23.23
C ALA A 22 -6.41 -24.31 23.24
N LEU A 23 -5.89 -23.15 23.66
CA LEU A 23 -6.56 -21.90 23.47
C LEU A 23 -6.57 -21.70 21.94
N ALA A 24 -7.74 -21.88 21.33
CA ALA A 24 -7.97 -21.41 19.97
C ALA A 24 -7.76 -19.90 19.98
N ASP A 25 -6.74 -19.43 19.26
CA ASP A 25 -6.64 -18.02 18.92
C ASP A 25 -7.99 -17.62 18.31
N PRO A 26 -8.64 -16.56 18.81
CA PRO A 26 -9.76 -16.00 18.08
C PRO A 26 -9.16 -15.43 16.79
N ASP A 27 -9.24 -16.20 15.72
CA ASP A 27 -9.07 -15.72 14.36
C ASP A 27 -10.14 -14.62 14.16
N THR A 28 -9.76 -13.40 14.52
CA THR A 28 -10.50 -12.22 14.14
C THR A 28 -10.33 -12.10 12.66
N GLY A 29 -11.19 -12.75 11.91
CA GLY A 29 -11.24 -12.77 10.45
C GLY A 29 -11.49 -11.38 9.86
N VAL A 30 -10.60 -10.44 10.15
CA VAL A 30 -10.46 -9.20 9.42
C VAL A 30 -9.64 -9.56 8.17
N SER A 31 -10.32 -10.07 7.15
CA SER A 31 -9.71 -10.22 5.83
C SER A 31 -9.24 -8.84 5.40
N SER A 32 -7.93 -8.64 5.30
CA SER A 32 -7.38 -7.45 4.65
C SER A 32 -8.00 -7.34 3.25
N PRO A 33 -8.41 -6.13 2.83
CA PRO A 33 -8.98 -5.96 1.50
C PRO A 33 -8.00 -6.51 0.46
N SER A 34 -8.48 -7.41 -0.39
CA SER A 34 -7.68 -8.01 -1.45
C SER A 34 -7.51 -7.01 -2.58
N TYR A 35 -6.28 -6.78 -3.01
CA TYR A 35 -5.96 -5.99 -4.21
C TYR A 35 -4.90 -6.73 -5.04
N SER A 36 -4.94 -6.54 -6.35
CA SER A 36 -3.99 -7.12 -7.28
C SER A 36 -3.89 -6.26 -8.54
N PRO A 37 -2.76 -6.28 -9.26
CA PRO A 37 -2.64 -5.60 -10.54
C PRO A 37 -3.68 -6.11 -11.56
N PRO A 38 -4.00 -5.31 -12.61
CA PRO A 38 -3.45 -3.99 -12.83
C PRO A 38 -4.02 -2.94 -11.87
N PHE A 39 -3.17 -1.99 -11.46
CA PHE A 39 -3.53 -0.87 -10.58
C PHE A 39 -3.90 0.39 -11.35
N ILE A 40 -3.36 0.52 -12.58
CA ILE A 40 -3.66 1.60 -13.52
C ILE A 40 -4.41 1.01 -14.71
N ASP A 41 -5.56 1.58 -15.03
CA ASP A 41 -6.37 1.16 -16.17
C ASP A 41 -5.76 1.65 -17.48
N HIS A 42 -5.47 2.94 -17.57
CA HIS A 42 -4.81 3.57 -18.71
C HIS A 42 -4.20 4.91 -18.31
N THR A 43 -3.48 5.50 -19.25
CA THR A 43 -2.92 6.83 -19.12
C THR A 43 -3.28 7.66 -20.35
N GLU A 44 -3.40 8.99 -20.19
CA GLU A 44 -3.69 9.92 -21.26
C GLU A 44 -2.89 11.22 -21.11
N TRP A 45 -2.17 11.62 -22.14
CA TRP A 45 -1.57 12.95 -22.21
C TRP A 45 -2.65 13.98 -22.56
N ALA A 46 -2.79 15.01 -21.73
CA ALA A 46 -3.75 16.09 -21.92
C ALA A 46 -3.07 17.46 -21.95
N GLN A 47 -3.65 18.37 -22.69
CA GLN A 47 -3.22 19.78 -22.72
C GLN A 47 -4.16 20.62 -21.85
N TRP A 48 -3.59 21.48 -21.00
CA TRP A 48 -4.36 22.46 -20.27
C TRP A 48 -4.95 23.50 -21.21
N ARG A 49 -6.25 23.70 -21.09
CA ARG A 49 -7.01 24.54 -22.04
C ARG A 49 -6.51 25.97 -22.18
N ARG A 50 -5.85 26.54 -21.16
CA ARG A 50 -5.51 27.98 -21.11
C ARG A 50 -4.03 28.29 -21.08
N GLN A 51 -3.13 27.31 -20.90
CA GLN A 51 -1.73 27.60 -20.58
C GLN A 51 -0.72 26.83 -21.43
N ASN A 52 -1.16 26.05 -22.40
CA ASN A 52 -0.28 25.18 -23.20
C ASN A 52 0.66 24.30 -22.34
N LEU A 53 0.19 23.90 -21.18
CA LEU A 53 0.85 22.97 -20.28
C LEU A 53 0.33 21.57 -20.51
N THR A 54 1.18 20.57 -20.30
CA THR A 54 0.80 19.16 -20.43
C THR A 54 0.66 18.49 -19.09
N SER A 55 -0.27 17.55 -19.01
CA SER A 55 -0.50 16.68 -17.87
C SER A 55 -0.64 15.26 -18.36
N LEU A 56 0.03 14.31 -17.69
CA LEU A 56 -0.28 12.90 -17.83
C LEU A 56 -1.36 12.53 -16.82
N ARG A 57 -2.49 12.12 -17.29
CA ARG A 57 -3.59 11.62 -16.46
C ARG A 57 -3.47 10.11 -16.31
N GLY A 58 -3.23 9.62 -15.10
CA GLY A 58 -3.27 8.21 -14.75
C GLY A 58 -4.63 7.84 -14.16
N TYR A 59 -5.29 6.86 -14.72
CA TYR A 59 -6.62 6.42 -14.29
C TYR A 59 -6.50 5.15 -13.45
N PRO A 60 -6.66 5.23 -12.11
CA PRO A 60 -6.52 4.07 -11.25
C PRO A 60 -7.70 3.11 -11.40
N THR A 61 -7.40 1.81 -11.40
CA THR A 61 -8.42 0.76 -11.32
C THR A 61 -9.10 0.74 -9.95
N PRO A 62 -10.25 0.07 -9.78
CA PRO A 62 -10.81 -0.20 -8.46
C PRO A 62 -9.81 -0.88 -7.52
N SER A 63 -9.00 -1.82 -8.04
CA SER A 63 -7.94 -2.50 -7.28
C SER A 63 -6.82 -1.54 -6.85
N GLY A 64 -6.38 -0.64 -7.75
CA GLY A 64 -5.41 0.40 -7.45
C GLY A 64 -5.88 1.33 -6.34
N ARG A 65 -7.17 1.74 -6.37
CA ARG A 65 -7.78 2.58 -5.33
C ARG A 65 -7.85 1.86 -3.97
N VAL A 66 -8.16 0.56 -3.98
CA VAL A 66 -8.16 -0.25 -2.75
C VAL A 66 -6.74 -0.33 -2.18
N ALA A 67 -5.73 -0.64 -3.02
CA ALA A 67 -4.33 -0.70 -2.60
C ALA A 67 -3.84 0.65 -2.05
N ALA A 68 -4.13 1.75 -2.72
CA ALA A 68 -3.71 3.09 -2.34
C ALA A 68 -4.24 3.54 -0.96
N ARG A 69 -5.39 3.01 -0.53
CA ARG A 69 -5.95 3.27 0.82
C ARG A 69 -5.28 2.47 1.94
N GLN A 70 -4.48 1.46 1.60
CA GLN A 70 -3.86 0.59 2.59
C GLN A 70 -2.48 1.10 2.99
N PRO A 71 -2.12 1.07 4.26
CA PRO A 71 -0.75 1.35 4.68
C PRO A 71 0.21 0.25 4.21
N GLY A 72 1.47 0.61 3.99
CA GLY A 72 2.51 -0.36 3.66
C GLY A 72 2.48 -0.90 2.22
N THR A 73 1.81 -0.22 1.29
CA THR A 73 1.67 -0.65 -0.11
C THR A 73 2.75 -0.08 -1.06
N ALA A 74 3.94 0.19 -0.57
CA ALA A 74 5.02 0.75 -1.40
C ALA A 74 5.36 -0.13 -2.62
N ALA A 75 5.40 -1.45 -2.46
CA ALA A 75 5.65 -2.37 -3.57
C ALA A 75 4.53 -2.31 -4.63
N ALA A 76 3.28 -2.18 -4.22
CA ALA A 76 2.16 -2.00 -5.15
C ALA A 76 2.21 -0.64 -5.84
N ALA A 77 2.68 0.41 -5.16
CA ALA A 77 2.92 1.72 -5.77
C ALA A 77 4.03 1.68 -6.83
N ASP A 78 5.11 0.93 -6.57
CA ASP A 78 6.18 0.74 -7.54
C ASP A 78 5.71 -0.03 -8.79
N GLU A 79 4.88 -1.06 -8.60
CA GLU A 79 4.28 -1.79 -9.70
C GLU A 79 3.31 -0.91 -10.50
N ALA A 80 2.45 -0.15 -9.82
CA ALA A 80 1.55 0.81 -10.46
C ALA A 80 2.32 1.88 -11.27
N TRP A 81 3.46 2.36 -10.76
CA TRP A 81 4.33 3.24 -11.53
C TRP A 81 4.92 2.57 -12.77
N ALA A 82 5.32 1.30 -12.66
CA ALA A 82 5.77 0.52 -13.81
C ALA A 82 4.65 0.35 -14.87
N GLU A 83 3.39 0.19 -14.46
CA GLU A 83 2.24 0.17 -15.36
C GLU A 83 2.06 1.53 -16.07
N VAL A 84 2.23 2.66 -15.36
CA VAL A 84 2.24 4.01 -15.98
C VAL A 84 3.31 4.10 -17.05
N LEU A 85 4.54 3.67 -16.77
CA LEU A 85 5.64 3.70 -17.74
C LEU A 85 5.44 2.72 -18.90
N ALA A 86 4.78 1.58 -18.68
CA ALA A 86 4.42 0.67 -19.76
C ALA A 86 3.38 1.28 -20.72
N ALA A 87 2.44 2.06 -20.19
CA ALA A 87 1.43 2.76 -20.99
C ALA A 87 1.96 4.07 -21.61
N SER A 88 2.86 4.77 -20.91
CA SER A 88 3.46 6.04 -21.33
C SER A 88 4.96 6.06 -21.02
N PRO A 89 5.82 5.48 -21.86
CA PRO A 89 7.26 5.41 -21.60
C PRO A 89 7.94 6.79 -21.52
N ASP A 90 7.37 7.79 -22.16
CA ASP A 90 7.80 9.19 -22.14
C ASP A 90 7.45 9.93 -20.83
N ALA A 91 6.78 9.26 -19.89
CA ALA A 91 6.51 9.78 -18.55
C ALA A 91 7.71 9.67 -17.58
N ASP A 92 8.79 8.99 -17.97
CA ASP A 92 10.01 8.87 -17.16
C ASP A 92 10.79 10.19 -17.15
N ILE A 93 10.19 11.18 -16.55
CA ILE A 93 10.71 12.55 -16.41
C ILE A 93 10.94 12.83 -14.93
N ALA A 94 12.00 13.58 -14.61
CA ALA A 94 12.31 13.95 -13.23
C ALA A 94 11.10 14.60 -12.52
N GLY A 95 10.77 14.11 -11.33
CA GLY A 95 9.64 14.59 -10.54
C GLY A 95 8.30 13.88 -10.79
N MET A 96 8.10 13.25 -11.94
CA MET A 96 6.83 12.59 -12.26
C MET A 96 6.52 11.41 -11.33
N ARG A 97 7.52 10.56 -11.07
CA ARG A 97 7.35 9.46 -10.10
C ARG A 97 7.03 9.97 -8.69
N ALA A 98 7.67 11.05 -8.25
CA ALA A 98 7.42 11.62 -6.94
C ALA A 98 5.97 12.16 -6.82
N GLN A 99 5.47 12.83 -7.86
CA GLN A 99 4.05 13.22 -7.94
C GLN A 99 3.12 12.01 -7.90
N PHE A 100 3.43 10.95 -8.66
CA PHE A 100 2.63 9.72 -8.67
C PHE A 100 2.57 9.07 -7.29
N ILE A 101 3.71 8.90 -6.61
CA ILE A 101 3.76 8.33 -5.26
C ILE A 101 2.97 9.18 -4.26
N CYS A 102 3.03 10.50 -4.38
CA CYS A 102 2.22 11.40 -3.56
C CYS A 102 0.71 11.17 -3.80
N HIS A 103 0.26 11.06 -5.04
CA HIS A 103 -1.13 10.73 -5.36
C HIS A 103 -1.53 9.34 -4.84
N TRP A 104 -0.66 8.34 -4.99
CA TRP A 104 -0.89 7.01 -4.42
C TRP A 104 -1.17 7.07 -2.93
N GLN A 105 -0.37 7.86 -2.19
CA GLN A 105 -0.48 7.94 -0.74
C GLN A 105 -1.68 8.76 -0.26
N PHE A 106 -2.08 9.77 -0.99
CA PHE A 106 -3.00 10.79 -0.47
C PHE A 106 -4.28 11.00 -1.28
N ALA A 107 -4.31 10.72 -2.57
CA ALA A 107 -5.47 11.06 -3.41
C ALA A 107 -6.77 10.42 -2.91
N GLU A 108 -6.74 9.14 -2.57
CA GLU A 108 -7.93 8.42 -2.09
C GLU A 108 -8.32 8.77 -0.64
N ILE A 109 -7.46 9.49 0.08
CA ILE A 109 -7.77 10.01 1.42
C ILE A 109 -8.40 11.39 1.32
N VAL A 110 -7.83 12.26 0.48
CA VAL A 110 -8.24 13.66 0.34
C VAL A 110 -9.46 13.81 -0.57
N GLU A 111 -9.47 13.07 -1.69
CA GLU A 111 -10.53 13.11 -2.69
C GLU A 111 -10.86 11.68 -3.15
N PRO A 112 -11.58 10.89 -2.34
CA PRO A 112 -11.90 9.51 -2.68
C PRO A 112 -12.64 9.42 -4.02
N GLY A 113 -12.14 8.58 -4.92
CA GLY A 113 -12.75 8.39 -6.24
C GLY A 113 -12.41 9.48 -7.26
N LYS A 114 -11.40 10.32 -7.01
CA LYS A 114 -10.87 11.26 -8.01
C LYS A 114 -10.65 10.56 -9.34
N THR A 115 -11.15 11.14 -10.43
CA THR A 115 -11.19 10.46 -11.74
C THR A 115 -9.82 10.05 -12.23
N SER A 116 -8.83 10.94 -12.14
CA SER A 116 -7.45 10.67 -12.54
C SER A 116 -6.45 11.27 -11.56
N TRP A 117 -5.29 10.67 -11.48
CA TRP A 117 -4.13 11.23 -10.79
C TRP A 117 -3.25 11.91 -11.83
N ASN A 118 -3.15 13.24 -11.72
CA ASN A 118 -2.51 14.05 -12.74
C ASN A 118 -1.06 14.31 -12.39
N LEU A 119 -0.19 14.13 -13.37
CA LEU A 119 1.25 14.28 -13.24
C LEU A 119 1.72 15.28 -14.29
N GLU A 120 2.45 16.31 -13.88
CA GLU A 120 2.85 17.40 -14.77
C GLU A 120 4.38 17.49 -14.87
N PRO A 121 4.94 17.29 -16.08
CA PRO A 121 6.40 17.28 -16.31
C PRO A 121 7.06 18.64 -16.10
N TRP A 122 6.28 19.72 -16.15
CA TRP A 122 6.75 21.10 -15.98
C TRP A 122 6.86 21.55 -14.52
N ARG A 123 6.36 20.75 -13.58
CA ARG A 123 6.46 21.08 -12.15
C ARG A 123 7.89 20.96 -11.64
N PRO A 124 8.30 21.82 -10.69
CA PRO A 124 9.63 21.73 -10.10
C PRO A 124 9.81 20.40 -9.36
N VAL A 125 11.02 19.86 -9.47
CA VAL A 125 11.44 18.73 -8.65
C VAL A 125 11.69 19.24 -7.23
N VAL A 126 11.01 18.66 -6.28
CA VAL A 126 11.03 19.06 -4.86
C VAL A 126 11.30 17.87 -3.97
N ASP A 127 11.63 18.11 -2.70
CA ASP A 127 11.72 17.05 -1.69
C ASP A 127 10.34 16.56 -1.24
N ASP A 128 10.29 15.45 -0.50
CA ASP A 128 9.04 14.83 -0.05
C ASP A 128 8.21 15.77 0.84
N SER A 129 8.85 16.59 1.67
CA SER A 129 8.16 17.54 2.54
C SER A 129 7.44 18.61 1.72
N GLN A 130 8.11 19.15 0.71
CA GLN A 130 7.51 20.12 -0.20
C GLN A 130 6.44 19.48 -1.09
N MET A 131 6.64 18.24 -1.53
CA MET A 131 5.63 17.50 -2.28
C MET A 131 4.32 17.37 -1.51
N VAL A 132 4.40 16.95 -0.24
CA VAL A 132 3.23 16.81 0.63
C VAL A 132 2.58 18.16 0.95
N THR A 133 3.37 19.18 1.31
CA THR A 133 2.82 20.51 1.66
C THR A 133 2.21 21.24 0.46
N SER A 134 2.60 20.90 -0.76
CA SER A 134 1.99 21.38 -2.00
C SER A 134 0.78 20.55 -2.45
N HIS A 135 0.30 19.60 -1.63
CA HIS A 135 -0.78 18.69 -1.98
C HIS A 135 -0.54 17.93 -3.29
N CYS A 136 0.66 17.40 -3.47
CA CYS A 136 1.15 16.71 -4.67
C CYS A 136 1.30 17.61 -5.92
N ASN A 137 1.13 18.92 -5.80
CA ASN A 137 1.11 19.89 -6.90
C ASN A 137 2.19 20.99 -6.71
N PRO A 138 3.49 20.67 -6.67
CA PRO A 138 4.52 21.66 -6.46
C PRO A 138 4.56 22.68 -7.60
N GLY A 139 4.69 23.97 -7.25
CA GLY A 139 4.78 25.06 -8.22
C GLY A 139 3.45 25.66 -8.68
N GLY A 140 2.32 25.15 -8.24
CA GLY A 140 1.02 25.73 -8.56
C GLY A 140 -0.14 24.74 -8.40
N SER A 141 -1.36 25.26 -8.35
CA SER A 141 -2.57 24.44 -8.24
C SER A 141 -2.77 23.51 -9.44
N GLU A 142 -3.59 22.50 -9.24
CA GLU A 142 -4.06 21.61 -10.30
C GLU A 142 -4.93 22.37 -11.33
N GLU A 143 -5.02 21.84 -12.55
CA GLU A 143 -5.93 22.37 -13.55
C GLU A 143 -7.37 22.30 -13.04
N PRO A 144 -8.12 23.39 -13.03
CA PRO A 144 -9.54 23.34 -12.72
C PRO A 144 -10.30 22.67 -13.87
N PHE A 145 -11.05 21.64 -13.55
CA PHE A 145 -11.91 20.91 -14.49
C PHE A 145 -13.26 21.60 -14.69
#